data_8ef70b34166e7a7f57d38cb660f9c751
#
_entry.id   8ef70b34166e7a7f57d38cb660f9c751
#
_cell.length_a   1.000
_cell.length_b   1.000
_cell.length_c   1.000
_cell.angle_alpha   90.00
_cell.angle_beta   90.00
_cell.angle_gamma   90.00
#
_symmetry.space_group_name_H-M   'P 1'
#
loop_
_entity.id
_entity.type
_entity.pdbx_description
1 polymer ?
#
loop_
_entity_poly.entity_id
_entity_poly.type
_entity_poly.pdbx_seq_one_letter_code
_entity_poly.pdbx_strand_id
1 'polypeptide(L)'
;MVVIRLARGGAKKRPFYNIVAADSRNRRDGRFIERIGFYNPVATGNAEEVRVAADRLAYWQGVGAQLSPAVARLVAQVAKKAA
;
A
#
# COMPACT_ATOMS: atom_id res chain seq x y z
N MET A 1 14.18 4.20 -9.26
CA MET A 1 14.11 3.58 -7.92
C MET A 1 12.69 3.09 -7.67
N VAL A 2 12.54 1.91 -7.13
CA VAL A 2 11.21 1.37 -6.80
C VAL A 2 10.81 1.79 -5.40
N VAL A 3 9.59 2.26 -5.26
CA VAL A 3 9.01 2.62 -3.96
C VAL A 3 7.68 1.89 -3.79
N ILE A 4 7.36 1.57 -2.54
CA ILE A 4 6.06 1.03 -2.17
C ILE A 4 5.26 2.22 -1.62
N ARG A 5 4.19 2.57 -2.29
CA ARG A 5 3.42 3.77 -1.96
C ARG A 5 1.94 3.56 -2.17
N LEU A 6 1.13 4.52 -1.70
CA LEU A 6 -0.31 4.51 -1.90
C LEU A 6 -0.66 5.18 -3.23
N ALA A 7 -1.52 4.52 -4.01
CA ALA A 7 -2.12 5.11 -5.20
C ALA A 7 -3.62 5.22 -4.95
N ARG A 8 -4.19 6.38 -5.20
CA ARG A 8 -5.60 6.62 -4.94
C ARG A 8 -6.47 5.92 -5.97
N GLY A 9 -7.48 5.21 -5.50
CA GLY A 9 -8.54 4.65 -6.32
C GLY A 9 -9.90 4.98 -5.71
N GLY A 10 -10.97 4.40 -6.26
CA GLY A 10 -12.30 4.56 -5.72
C GLY A 10 -12.98 5.85 -6.13
N ALA A 11 -14.15 6.12 -5.54
CA ALA A 11 -14.99 7.26 -5.86
C ALA A 11 -14.54 8.53 -5.14
N LYS A 12 -14.99 9.69 -5.61
CA LYS A 12 -14.65 11.00 -5.05
C LYS A 12 -14.90 11.10 -3.54
N LYS A 13 -16.02 10.56 -3.08
CA LYS A 13 -16.44 10.66 -1.67
C LYS A 13 -16.05 9.44 -0.84
N ARG A 14 -15.43 8.44 -1.46
CA ARG A 14 -14.99 7.23 -0.78
C ARG A 14 -13.55 6.93 -1.18
N PRO A 15 -12.58 7.57 -0.53
CA PRO A 15 -11.19 7.33 -0.85
C PRO A 15 -10.83 5.87 -0.57
N PHE A 16 -10.13 5.30 -1.51
CA PHE A 16 -9.61 3.94 -1.41
C PHE A 16 -8.22 3.95 -2.00
N TYR A 17 -7.27 3.37 -1.31
CA TYR A 17 -5.88 3.40 -1.74
C TYR A 17 -5.37 2.00 -2.02
N ASN A 18 -4.69 1.84 -3.14
CA ASN A 18 -3.95 0.63 -3.42
C ASN A 18 -2.51 0.81 -2.92
N ILE A 19 -1.96 -0.24 -2.31
CA ILE A 19 -0.55 -0.25 -1.94
C ILE A 19 0.18 -0.88 -3.11
N VAL A 20 1.04 -0.11 -3.77
CA VAL A 20 1.64 -0.52 -5.04
C VAL A 20 3.15 -0.34 -5.02
N ALA A 21 3.84 -1.22 -5.75
CA ALA A 21 5.24 -1.05 -6.09
C ALA A 21 5.30 -0.27 -7.40
N ALA A 22 5.99 0.85 -7.41
CA ALA A 22 6.06 1.71 -8.58
C ALA A 22 7.43 2.38 -8.68
N ASP A 23 7.75 2.84 -9.90
CA ASP A 23 8.93 3.67 -10.10
C ASP A 23 8.65 5.05 -9.48
N SER A 24 9.57 5.54 -8.66
CA SER A 24 9.40 6.81 -7.94
C SER A 24 9.19 8.00 -8.87
N ARG A 25 9.59 7.89 -10.14
CA ARG A 25 9.40 8.94 -11.13
C ARG A 25 8.00 8.99 -11.71
N ASN A 26 7.20 7.94 -11.54
CA ASN A 26 5.83 7.91 -12.03
C ASN A 26 4.92 8.69 -11.10
N ARG A 27 3.80 9.18 -11.64
CA ARG A 27 2.79 9.87 -10.85
C ARG A 27 2.17 8.92 -9.83
N ARG A 28 1.76 9.47 -8.67
CA ARG A 28 1.16 8.69 -7.58
C ARG A 28 0.04 7.77 -8.06
N ASP A 29 -0.87 8.29 -8.89
CA ASP A 29 -2.05 7.56 -9.36
C ASP A 29 -1.86 7.03 -10.78
N GLY A 30 -0.63 7.06 -11.30
CA GLY A 30 -0.30 6.58 -12.63
C GLY A 30 0.10 5.12 -12.65
N ARG A 31 1.00 4.77 -13.56
CA ARG A 31 1.47 3.39 -13.72
C ARG A 31 2.16 2.88 -12.47
N PHE A 32 1.94 1.62 -12.18
CA PHE A 32 2.66 0.91 -11.14
C PHE A 32 3.09 -0.46 -11.68
N ILE A 33 4.06 -1.07 -10.97
CA ILE A 33 4.60 -2.37 -11.37
C ILE A 33 3.71 -3.50 -10.87
N GLU A 34 3.29 -3.41 -9.59
CA GLU A 34 2.50 -4.45 -8.96
C GLU A 34 1.67 -3.87 -7.83
N ARG A 35 0.44 -4.34 -7.70
CA ARG A 35 -0.39 -4.04 -6.54
C ARG A 35 -0.13 -5.11 -5.47
N ILE A 36 0.25 -4.69 -4.28
CA ILE A 36 0.57 -5.61 -3.19
C ILE A 36 -0.40 -5.55 -2.02
N GLY A 37 -1.38 -4.65 -2.07
CA GLY A 37 -2.36 -4.54 -1.01
C GLY A 37 -3.28 -3.36 -1.20
N PHE A 38 -4.04 -3.06 -0.16
CA PHE A 38 -4.95 -1.91 -0.18
C PHE A 38 -5.08 -1.30 1.21
N TYR A 39 -5.56 -0.05 1.23
CA TYR A 39 -5.92 0.65 2.45
C TYR A 39 -7.27 1.34 2.23
N ASN A 40 -8.24 1.03 3.07
CA ASN A 40 -9.58 1.61 3.02
C ASN A 40 -9.84 2.40 4.30
N PRO A 41 -9.58 3.73 4.32
CA PRO A 41 -9.73 4.53 5.52
C PRO A 41 -11.19 4.71 5.97
N VAL A 42 -12.14 4.39 5.10
CA VAL A 42 -13.58 4.51 5.43
C VAL A 42 -14.22 3.16 5.70
N ALA A 43 -13.42 2.13 5.94
CA ALA A 43 -13.94 0.81 6.27
C ALA A 43 -14.72 0.86 7.59
N THR A 44 -15.89 0.22 7.59
CA THR A 44 -16.76 0.15 8.77
C THR A 44 -17.19 -1.29 9.01
N GLY A 45 -17.56 -1.60 10.25
CA GLY A 45 -18.04 -2.93 10.63
C GLY A 45 -16.96 -3.98 10.42
N ASN A 46 -17.29 -5.03 9.67
CA ASN A 46 -16.38 -6.15 9.41
C ASN A 46 -15.48 -5.95 8.19
N ALA A 47 -15.56 -4.79 7.53
CA ALA A 47 -14.72 -4.53 6.36
C ALA A 47 -13.26 -4.38 6.78
N GLU A 48 -12.34 -4.94 5.97
CA GLU A 48 -10.92 -4.78 6.22
C GLU A 48 -10.47 -3.35 5.92
N GLU A 49 -9.79 -2.75 6.88
CA GLU A 49 -9.22 -1.41 6.71
C GLU A 49 -7.97 -1.45 5.86
N VAL A 50 -7.11 -2.45 6.08
CA VAL A 50 -5.84 -2.55 5.36
C VAL A 50 -5.47 -4.02 5.19
N ARG A 51 -4.90 -4.34 4.03
CA ARG A 51 -4.36 -5.67 3.76
C ARG A 51 -3.08 -5.52 2.96
N VAL A 52 -2.07 -6.30 3.30
CA VAL A 52 -0.78 -6.31 2.61
C VAL A 52 -0.37 -7.75 2.34
N ALA A 53 0.03 -8.03 1.09
CA ALA A 53 0.63 -9.33 0.74
C ALA A 53 2.05 -9.36 1.28
N ALA A 54 2.25 -10.00 2.42
CA ALA A 54 3.52 -9.98 3.14
C ALA A 54 4.67 -10.58 2.32
N ASP A 55 4.40 -11.62 1.55
CA ASP A 55 5.41 -12.26 0.70
C ASP A 55 5.88 -11.31 -0.40
N ARG A 56 4.97 -10.57 -1.02
CA ARG A 56 5.34 -9.60 -2.05
C ARG A 56 6.05 -8.39 -1.46
N LEU A 57 5.59 -7.93 -0.31
CA LEU A 57 6.27 -6.85 0.40
C LEU A 57 7.71 -7.23 0.71
N ALA A 58 7.92 -8.43 1.25
CA ALA A 58 9.25 -8.93 1.57
C ALA A 58 10.13 -9.03 0.32
N TYR A 59 9.56 -9.50 -0.79
CA TYR A 59 10.29 -9.56 -2.07
C TYR A 59 10.81 -8.19 -2.48
N TRP A 60 9.92 -7.18 -2.49
CA TRP A 60 10.31 -5.84 -2.93
C TRP A 60 11.31 -5.18 -1.99
N GLN A 61 11.14 -5.39 -0.68
CA GLN A 61 12.12 -4.90 0.29
C GLN A 61 13.48 -5.58 0.09
N GLY A 62 13.47 -6.87 -0.23
CA GLY A 62 14.70 -7.62 -0.49
C GLY A 62 15.47 -7.14 -1.71
N VAL A 63 14.79 -6.58 -2.70
CA VAL A 63 15.44 -6.02 -3.90
C VAL A 63 15.69 -4.51 -3.79
N GLY A 64 15.52 -3.93 -2.61
CA GLY A 64 15.89 -2.55 -2.35
C GLY A 64 14.78 -1.52 -2.49
N ALA A 65 13.53 -1.94 -2.64
CA ALA A 65 12.41 -1.00 -2.69
C ALA A 65 12.26 -0.30 -1.33
N GLN A 66 11.93 0.99 -1.39
CA GLN A 66 11.73 1.79 -0.18
C GLN A 66 10.24 1.99 0.08
N LEU A 67 9.87 2.02 1.36
CA LEU A 67 8.48 2.29 1.75
C LEU A 67 8.28 3.79 1.89
N SER A 68 7.17 4.30 1.35
CA SER A 68 6.77 5.67 1.67
C SER A 68 6.41 5.77 3.16
N PRO A 69 6.47 6.96 3.77
CA PRO A 69 6.12 7.10 5.18
C PRO A 69 4.72 6.60 5.51
N ALA A 70 3.75 6.83 4.64
CA ALA A 70 2.38 6.37 4.84
C ALA A 70 2.30 4.84 4.83
N VAL A 71 2.97 4.18 3.86
CA VAL A 71 2.97 2.72 3.79
C VAL A 71 3.73 2.11 4.96
N ALA A 72 4.84 2.71 5.36
CA ALA A 72 5.61 2.24 6.51
C ALA A 72 4.73 2.22 7.76
N ARG A 73 3.92 3.25 7.96
CA ARG A 73 2.99 3.33 9.08
C ARG A 73 1.93 2.24 9.01
N LEU A 74 1.34 2.03 7.84
CA LEU A 74 0.32 1.00 7.65
C LEU A 74 0.87 -0.41 7.86
N VAL A 75 2.07 -0.68 7.36
CA VAL A 75 2.72 -1.97 7.54
C VAL A 75 2.99 -2.25 9.01
N ALA A 76 3.45 -1.25 9.75
CA ALA A 76 3.65 -1.38 11.18
C ALA A 76 2.34 -1.66 11.93
N GLN A 77 1.26 -1.02 11.51
CA GLN A 77 -0.06 -1.23 12.09
C GLN A 77 -0.56 -2.66 11.86
N VAL A 78 -0.39 -3.18 10.65
CA VAL A 78 -0.77 -4.55 10.30
C VAL A 78 0.03 -5.56 11.11
N ALA A 79 1.34 -5.37 11.22
CA ALA A 79 2.20 -6.23 12.01
C ALA A 79 1.78 -6.25 13.48
N LYS A 80 1.40 -5.08 14.01
CA LYS A 80 0.95 -4.97 15.39
C LYS A 80 -0.36 -5.71 15.64
N LYS A 81 -1.29 -5.67 14.68
CA LYS A 81 -2.57 -6.38 14.80
C LYS A 81 -2.40 -7.89 14.66
N ALA A 82 -1.40 -8.34 13.91
CA ALA A 82 -1.13 -9.76 13.70
C ALA A 82 -0.40 -10.40 14.88
N ALA A 83 0.18 -9.61 15.74
CA ALA A 83 0.96 -10.10 16.88
C ALA A 83 0.07 -10.59 18.04
#